data_2d2e170fd607d42a750746fecae599fc
#
_entry.id   2d2e170fd607d42a750746fecae599fc
#
_cell.length_a   1.000
_cell.length_b   1.000
_cell.length_c   1.000
_cell.angle_alpha   90.00
_cell.angle_beta   90.00
_cell.angle_gamma   90.00
#
_symmetry.space_group_name_H-M   'P 1'
#
loop_
_entity.id
_entity.type
_entity.pdbx_description
1 polymer ?
#
loop_
_entity_poly.entity_id
_entity_poly.type
_entity_poly.pdbx_seq_one_letter_code
_entity_poly.pdbx_strand_id
1 'polypeptide(L)'
;MEKCESKYCVCLYYSANAFARIMTKMADEAFASTGLSSSYAFLLMTVNDKPGIQPKEISQQLQLTPSTITRFIEKMEHRGLLERKHSGRITEVYPTKASLKLNKQIHDAWMNLSDISSKTFGKEEVIKLTEDINSALRKSE
;
A
#
# COMPACT_ATOMS: atom_id res chain seq x y z
N MET A 1 -5.37 -22.92 20.52
CA MET A 1 -5.80 -21.73 19.76
C MET A 1 -6.70 -20.89 20.66
N GLU A 2 -6.27 -19.71 21.00
CA GLU A 2 -7.08 -18.79 21.78
C GLU A 2 -8.30 -18.38 20.96
N LYS A 3 -9.48 -18.52 21.54
CA LYS A 3 -10.71 -18.03 20.91
C LYS A 3 -10.77 -16.50 21.07
N CYS A 4 -11.22 -15.81 20.05
CA CYS A 4 -11.56 -14.41 20.20
C CYS A 4 -12.61 -14.26 21.31
N GLU A 5 -12.30 -13.45 22.31
CA GLU A 5 -13.16 -13.25 23.48
C GLU A 5 -14.31 -12.27 23.22
N SER A 6 -14.22 -11.51 22.14
CA SER A 6 -15.25 -10.51 21.81
C SER A 6 -16.45 -11.15 21.11
N LYS A 7 -17.65 -10.75 21.50
CA LYS A 7 -18.88 -11.15 20.81
C LYS A 7 -18.93 -10.69 19.34
N TYR A 8 -18.05 -9.77 18.95
CA TYR A 8 -18.01 -9.22 17.58
C TYR A 8 -17.18 -10.07 16.61
N CYS A 9 -16.49 -11.10 17.08
CA CYS A 9 -15.61 -11.93 16.25
C CYS A 9 -16.32 -12.69 15.12
N VAL A 10 -17.64 -12.77 15.16
CA VAL A 10 -18.46 -13.33 14.09
C VAL A 10 -18.83 -12.30 13.01
N CYS A 11 -18.42 -11.05 13.19
CA CYS A 11 -18.74 -9.97 12.28
C CYS A 11 -17.55 -9.71 11.34
N LEU A 12 -17.77 -9.88 10.03
CA LEU A 12 -16.72 -9.67 9.02
C LEU A 12 -16.14 -8.25 9.08
N TYR A 13 -16.98 -7.24 9.24
CA TYR A 13 -16.53 -5.84 9.38
C TYR A 13 -15.54 -5.67 10.53
N TYR A 14 -15.89 -6.17 11.70
CA TYR A 14 -15.04 -6.10 12.88
C TYR A 14 -13.70 -6.82 12.66
N SER A 15 -13.75 -8.06 12.18
CA SER A 15 -12.55 -8.89 12.00
C SER A 15 -11.65 -8.34 10.90
N ALA A 16 -12.22 -7.87 9.79
CA ALA A 16 -11.45 -7.29 8.70
C ALA A 16 -10.71 -6.02 9.14
N ASN A 17 -11.38 -5.15 9.89
CA ASN A 17 -10.74 -3.92 10.39
C ASN A 17 -9.67 -4.21 11.44
N ALA A 18 -9.91 -5.16 12.35
CA ALA A 18 -8.91 -5.58 13.33
C ALA A 18 -7.66 -6.15 12.65
N PHE A 19 -7.86 -7.01 11.66
CA PHE A 19 -6.76 -7.59 10.89
C PHE A 19 -6.02 -6.54 10.07
N ALA A 20 -6.73 -5.61 9.43
CA ALA A 20 -6.13 -4.52 8.67
C ALA A 20 -5.22 -3.65 9.55
N ARG A 21 -5.62 -3.38 10.80
CA ARG A 21 -4.76 -2.63 11.75
C ARG A 21 -3.47 -3.36 12.07
N ILE A 22 -3.53 -4.68 12.27
CA ILE A 22 -2.35 -5.52 12.51
C ILE A 22 -1.45 -5.49 11.27
N MET A 23 -2.01 -5.67 10.10
CA MET A 23 -1.25 -5.62 8.84
C MET A 23 -0.61 -4.26 8.60
N THR A 24 -1.30 -3.17 8.90
CA THR A 24 -0.76 -1.82 8.75
C THR A 24 0.44 -1.61 9.69
N LYS A 25 0.33 -2.02 10.94
CA LYS A 25 1.44 -1.94 11.90
C LYS A 25 2.65 -2.74 11.40
N MET A 26 2.43 -3.96 10.96
CA MET A 26 3.46 -4.85 10.43
C MET A 26 4.13 -4.22 9.19
N ALA A 27 3.34 -3.66 8.29
CA ALA A 27 3.83 -2.99 7.09
C ALA A 27 4.65 -1.74 7.43
N ASP A 28 4.16 -0.88 8.32
CA ASP A 28 4.87 0.33 8.71
C ASP A 28 6.20 0.02 9.41
N GLU A 29 6.25 -1.04 10.20
CA GLU A 29 7.51 -1.53 10.78
C GLU A 29 8.48 -2.03 9.70
N ALA A 30 7.99 -2.76 8.69
CA ALA A 30 8.82 -3.26 7.59
C ALA A 30 9.38 -2.12 6.73
N PHE A 31 8.60 -1.05 6.50
CA PHE A 31 9.02 0.10 5.70
C PHE A 31 9.76 1.18 6.52
N ALA A 32 9.87 1.04 7.83
CA ALA A 32 10.49 2.05 8.70
C ALA A 32 11.91 2.45 8.24
N SER A 33 12.70 1.51 7.75
CA SER A 33 14.06 1.76 7.24
C SER A 33 14.09 2.71 6.04
N THR A 34 12.99 2.81 5.28
CA THR A 34 12.89 3.70 4.13
C THR A 34 12.56 5.15 4.52
N GLY A 35 12.18 5.39 5.76
CA GLY A 35 11.67 6.69 6.23
C GLY A 35 10.25 6.98 5.74
N LEU A 36 9.54 6.00 5.20
CA LEU A 36 8.20 6.13 4.65
C LEU A 36 7.22 5.22 5.39
N SER A 37 5.97 5.67 5.52
CA SER A 37 4.88 4.75 5.87
C SER A 37 4.59 3.83 4.69
N SER A 38 3.92 2.71 4.94
CA SER A 38 3.56 1.75 3.90
C SER A 38 2.79 2.37 2.75
N SER A 39 1.84 3.26 3.04
CA SER A 39 1.02 3.92 2.01
C SER A 39 1.86 4.77 1.05
N TYR A 40 2.82 5.53 1.56
CA TYR A 40 3.72 6.33 0.73
C TYR A 40 4.70 5.45 -0.04
N ALA A 41 5.18 4.36 0.57
CA ALA A 41 6.05 3.41 -0.11
C ALA A 41 5.36 2.79 -1.33
N PHE A 42 4.11 2.36 -1.18
CA PHE A 42 3.31 1.83 -2.30
C PHE A 42 3.08 2.88 -3.40
N LEU A 43 2.84 4.14 -3.02
CA LEU A 43 2.72 5.22 -3.99
C LEU A 43 4.01 5.40 -4.79
N LEU A 44 5.16 5.44 -4.11
CA LEU A 44 6.45 5.61 -4.80
C LEU A 44 6.77 4.42 -5.71
N MET A 45 6.51 3.17 -5.26
CA MET A 45 6.68 2.01 -6.13
C MET A 45 5.84 2.12 -7.40
N THR A 46 4.58 2.51 -7.26
CA THR A 46 3.65 2.65 -8.38
C THR A 46 4.15 3.67 -9.40
N VAL A 47 4.63 4.82 -8.95
CA VAL A 47 5.17 5.88 -9.82
C VAL A 47 6.53 5.50 -10.39
N ASN A 48 7.40 4.87 -9.61
CA ASN A 48 8.70 4.40 -10.07
C ASN A 48 8.56 3.36 -11.18
N ASP A 49 7.56 2.47 -11.09
CA ASP A 49 7.30 1.44 -12.09
C ASP A 49 6.73 2.03 -13.40
N LYS A 50 5.98 3.11 -13.31
CA LYS A 50 5.36 3.75 -14.47
C LYS A 50 5.46 5.28 -14.37
N PRO A 51 6.64 5.87 -14.65
CA PRO A 51 6.78 7.33 -14.69
C PRO A 51 5.79 7.94 -15.68
N GLY A 52 5.13 9.02 -15.29
CA GLY A 52 4.09 9.67 -16.08
C GLY A 52 2.69 9.12 -15.83
N ILE A 53 2.53 8.21 -14.89
CA ILE A 53 1.23 7.67 -14.50
C ILE A 53 0.29 8.77 -14.05
N GLN A 54 -0.99 8.64 -14.41
CA GLN A 54 -2.01 9.63 -14.03
C GLN A 54 -2.58 9.30 -12.64
N PRO A 55 -2.99 10.33 -11.86
CA PRO A 55 -3.55 10.12 -10.53
C PRO A 55 -4.74 9.16 -10.49
N LYS A 56 -5.58 9.16 -11.53
CA LYS A 56 -6.71 8.22 -11.63
C LYS A 56 -6.24 6.77 -11.64
N GLU A 57 -5.21 6.48 -12.41
CA GLU A 57 -4.65 5.11 -12.48
C GLU A 57 -3.99 4.71 -11.16
N ILE A 58 -3.30 5.65 -10.51
CA ILE A 58 -2.73 5.41 -9.16
C ILE A 58 -3.86 5.07 -8.18
N SER A 59 -4.94 5.85 -8.20
CA SER A 59 -6.12 5.62 -7.36
C SER A 59 -6.69 4.22 -7.56
N GLN A 60 -6.79 3.78 -8.79
CA GLN A 60 -7.29 2.44 -9.13
C GLN A 60 -6.36 1.33 -8.66
N GLN A 61 -5.06 1.47 -8.90
CA GLN A 61 -4.07 0.46 -8.48
C GLN A 61 -3.96 0.33 -6.97
N LEU A 62 -3.97 1.45 -6.26
CA LEU A 62 -3.82 1.44 -4.80
C LEU A 62 -5.16 1.29 -4.06
N GLN A 63 -6.26 1.31 -4.78
CA GLN A 63 -7.62 1.22 -4.23
C GLN A 63 -7.87 2.26 -3.13
N LEU A 64 -7.44 3.49 -3.42
CA LEU A 64 -7.63 4.66 -2.57
C LEU A 64 -8.45 5.71 -3.31
N THR A 65 -9.13 6.57 -2.56
CA THR A 65 -9.93 7.63 -3.18
C THR A 65 -9.04 8.65 -3.91
N PRO A 66 -9.54 9.29 -4.97
CA PRO A 66 -8.78 10.33 -5.68
C PRO A 66 -8.29 11.46 -4.76
N SER A 67 -9.09 11.88 -3.80
CA SER A 67 -8.70 12.93 -2.85
C SER A 67 -7.56 12.49 -1.95
N THR A 68 -7.52 11.23 -1.51
CA THR A 68 -6.42 10.67 -0.74
C THR A 68 -5.15 10.63 -1.57
N ILE A 69 -5.24 10.18 -2.82
CA ILE A 69 -4.08 10.14 -3.74
C ILE A 69 -3.53 11.54 -3.98
N THR A 70 -4.38 12.53 -4.21
CA THR A 70 -3.95 13.92 -4.40
C THR A 70 -3.16 14.42 -3.18
N ARG A 71 -3.66 14.18 -1.98
CA ARG A 71 -2.95 14.54 -0.73
C ARG A 71 -1.60 13.83 -0.60
N PHE A 72 -1.55 12.55 -0.93
CA PHE A 72 -0.32 11.77 -0.84
C PHE A 72 0.72 12.27 -1.84
N ILE A 73 0.31 12.56 -3.07
CA ILE A 73 1.20 13.13 -4.10
C ILE A 73 1.76 14.48 -3.62
N GLU A 74 0.90 15.36 -3.10
CA GLU A 74 1.33 16.66 -2.58
C GLU A 74 2.36 16.53 -1.47
N LYS A 75 2.16 15.61 -0.52
CA LYS A 75 3.14 15.35 0.54
C LYS A 75 4.47 14.83 0.00
N MET A 76 4.42 13.96 -0.99
CA MET A 76 5.65 13.41 -1.59
C MET A 76 6.35 14.42 -2.48
N GLU A 77 5.63 15.32 -3.13
CA GLU A 77 6.21 16.48 -3.81
C GLU A 77 6.95 17.39 -2.83
N HIS A 78 6.30 17.67 -1.70
CA HIS A 78 6.89 18.52 -0.66
C HIS A 78 8.18 17.92 -0.08
N ARG A 79 8.27 16.60 -0.04
CA ARG A 79 9.48 15.86 0.39
C ARG A 79 10.51 15.68 -0.73
N GLY A 80 10.24 16.19 -1.93
CA GLY A 80 11.16 16.07 -3.07
C GLY A 80 11.23 14.68 -3.68
N LEU A 81 10.19 13.86 -3.52
CA LEU A 81 10.16 12.48 -4.02
C LEU A 81 9.33 12.30 -5.28
N LEU A 82 8.36 13.17 -5.51
CA LEU A 82 7.52 13.15 -6.71
C LEU A 82 7.44 14.52 -7.34
N GLU A 83 7.08 14.57 -8.62
CA GLU A 83 6.78 15.78 -9.38
C GLU A 83 5.52 15.57 -10.20
N ARG A 84 4.63 16.57 -10.22
CA ARG A 84 3.51 16.59 -11.16
C ARG A 84 3.86 17.46 -12.36
N LYS A 85 3.50 16.99 -13.54
CA LYS A 85 3.58 17.77 -14.78
C LYS A 85 2.19 17.85 -15.39
N HIS A 86 1.81 19.06 -15.79
CA HIS A 86 0.53 19.31 -16.41
C HIS A 86 0.73 19.48 -17.92
N SER A 87 -0.05 18.73 -18.71
CA SER A 87 -0.12 18.85 -20.17
C SER A 87 -1.59 19.05 -20.56
N GLY A 88 -2.01 20.29 -20.73
CA GLY A 88 -3.41 20.63 -20.92
C GLY A 88 -4.23 20.28 -19.67
N ARG A 89 -5.22 19.40 -19.80
CA ARG A 89 -6.07 18.94 -18.70
C ARG A 89 -5.54 17.67 -18.03
N ILE A 90 -4.41 17.14 -18.52
CA ILE A 90 -3.83 15.88 -18.04
C ILE A 90 -2.75 16.21 -17.03
N THR A 91 -2.80 15.53 -15.89
CA THR A 91 -1.73 15.55 -14.89
C THR A 91 -0.99 14.22 -14.95
N GLU A 92 0.34 14.30 -15.02
CA GLU A 92 1.23 13.15 -15.00
C GLU A 92 2.14 13.23 -13.78
N VAL A 93 2.40 12.10 -13.14
CA VAL A 93 3.22 12.02 -11.93
C VAL A 93 4.54 11.32 -12.26
N TYR A 94 5.64 11.95 -11.89
CA TYR A 94 6.98 11.43 -12.16
C TYR A 94 7.76 11.26 -10.85
N PRO A 95 8.62 10.23 -10.79
CA PRO A 95 9.57 10.11 -9.68
C PRO A 95 10.72 11.10 -9.85
N THR A 96 11.23 11.60 -8.74
CA THR A 96 12.50 12.33 -8.71
C THR A 96 13.66 11.32 -8.65
N LYS A 97 14.90 11.82 -8.82
CA LYS A 97 16.09 10.99 -8.61
C LYS A 97 16.14 10.41 -7.20
N ALA A 98 15.69 11.17 -6.20
CA ALA A 98 15.62 10.72 -4.81
C ALA A 98 14.68 9.52 -4.64
N SER A 99 13.51 9.54 -5.29
CA SER A 99 12.58 8.42 -5.28
C SER A 99 13.19 7.17 -5.95
N LEU A 100 13.82 7.37 -7.10
CA LEU A 100 14.46 6.24 -7.82
C LEU A 100 15.58 5.61 -7.01
N LYS A 101 16.34 6.38 -6.24
CA LYS A 101 17.37 5.85 -5.33
C LYS A 101 16.79 5.01 -4.20
N LEU A 102 15.58 5.32 -3.75
CA LEU A 102 14.88 4.56 -2.71
C LEU A 102 14.26 3.27 -3.22
N ASN A 103 14.13 3.09 -4.53
CA ASN A 103 13.32 2.02 -5.10
C ASN A 103 13.77 0.63 -4.64
N LYS A 104 15.09 0.36 -4.65
CA LYS A 104 15.61 -0.93 -4.18
C LYS A 104 15.27 -1.16 -2.70
N GLN A 105 15.48 -0.16 -1.86
CA GLN A 105 15.21 -0.25 -0.43
C GLN A 105 13.72 -0.48 -0.14
N ILE A 106 12.85 0.17 -0.91
CA ILE A 106 11.40 0.01 -0.81
C ILE A 106 11.00 -1.42 -1.21
N HIS A 107 11.53 -1.93 -2.33
CA HIS A 107 11.25 -3.30 -2.76
C HIS A 107 11.78 -4.35 -1.77
N ASP A 108 12.97 -4.15 -1.21
CA ASP A 108 13.53 -5.02 -0.18
C ASP A 108 12.63 -5.04 1.08
N ALA A 109 12.12 -3.88 1.48
CA ALA A 109 11.18 -3.77 2.61
C ALA A 109 9.86 -4.49 2.32
N TRP A 110 9.35 -4.37 1.10
CA TRP A 110 8.14 -5.08 0.68
C TRP A 110 8.32 -6.60 0.71
N MET A 111 9.44 -7.09 0.21
CA MET A 111 9.76 -8.52 0.29
C MET A 111 9.90 -8.99 1.74
N ASN A 112 10.49 -8.17 2.61
CA ASN A 112 10.60 -8.46 4.03
C ASN A 112 9.22 -8.53 4.70
N LEU A 113 8.29 -7.67 4.32
CA LEU A 113 6.90 -7.73 4.80
C LEU A 113 6.25 -9.08 4.44
N SER A 114 6.46 -9.54 3.22
CA SER A 114 5.97 -10.85 2.76
C SER A 114 6.53 -12.00 3.63
N ASP A 115 7.82 -11.95 3.91
CA ASP A 115 8.48 -12.96 4.76
C ASP A 115 7.95 -12.93 6.19
N ILE A 116 7.79 -11.75 6.78
CA ILE A 116 7.26 -11.58 8.14
C ILE A 116 5.83 -12.11 8.21
N SER A 117 4.99 -11.76 7.24
CA SER A 117 3.60 -12.23 7.17
C SER A 117 3.54 -13.75 7.09
N SER A 118 4.36 -14.34 6.24
CA SER A 118 4.41 -15.81 6.07
C SER A 118 4.89 -16.53 7.33
N LYS A 119 5.84 -15.95 8.05
CA LYS A 119 6.32 -16.51 9.33
C LYS A 119 5.27 -16.38 10.44
N THR A 120 4.54 -15.28 10.45
CA THR A 120 3.55 -14.98 11.51
C THR A 120 2.27 -15.81 11.32
N PHE A 121 1.77 -15.91 10.11
CA PHE A 121 0.45 -16.50 9.83
C PHE A 121 0.52 -17.86 9.14
N GLY A 122 1.66 -18.25 8.60
CA GLY A 122 1.83 -19.41 7.74
C GLY A 122 1.75 -19.02 6.26
N LYS A 123 2.65 -19.56 5.46
CA LYS A 123 2.74 -19.23 4.03
C LYS A 123 1.47 -19.56 3.25
N GLU A 124 0.92 -20.75 3.47
CA GLU A 124 -0.30 -21.20 2.79
C GLU A 124 -1.51 -20.39 3.22
N GLU A 125 -1.60 -20.07 4.51
CA GLU A 125 -2.67 -19.25 5.07
C GLU A 125 -2.65 -17.83 4.51
N VAL A 126 -1.47 -17.23 4.35
CA VAL A 126 -1.32 -15.89 3.74
C VAL A 126 -1.82 -15.93 2.30
N ILE A 127 -1.43 -16.93 1.52
CA ILE A 127 -1.86 -17.07 0.12
C ILE A 127 -3.39 -17.20 0.06
N LYS A 128 -3.95 -18.09 0.88
CA LYS A 128 -5.40 -18.33 0.90
C LYS A 128 -6.19 -17.10 1.32
N LEU A 129 -5.77 -16.42 2.40
CA LEU A 129 -6.41 -15.18 2.85
C LEU A 129 -6.36 -14.09 1.78
N THR A 130 -5.22 -13.93 1.13
CA THR A 130 -5.05 -12.93 0.06
C THR A 130 -6.00 -13.22 -1.10
N GLU A 131 -6.10 -14.46 -1.53
CA GLU A 131 -7.02 -14.88 -2.59
C GLU A 131 -8.49 -14.66 -2.20
N ASP A 132 -8.86 -15.04 -0.98
CA ASP A 132 -10.22 -14.87 -0.47
C ASP A 132 -10.62 -13.38 -0.39
N ILE A 133 -9.72 -12.55 0.12
CA ILE A 133 -9.95 -11.09 0.20
C ILE A 133 -10.09 -10.49 -1.21
N ASN A 134 -9.20 -10.84 -2.14
CA ASN A 134 -9.27 -10.33 -3.51
C ASN A 134 -10.55 -10.80 -4.22
N SER A 135 -10.99 -12.02 -3.96
CA SER A 135 -12.27 -12.52 -4.47
C SER A 135 -13.45 -11.70 -3.94
N ALA A 136 -13.44 -11.38 -2.65
CA ALA A 136 -14.47 -10.55 -2.05
C ALA A 136 -14.47 -9.12 -2.63
N LEU A 137 -13.29 -8.54 -2.82
CA LEU A 137 -13.14 -7.21 -3.43
C LEU A 137 -13.74 -7.17 -4.84
N ARG A 138 -13.47 -8.18 -5.67
CA ARG A 138 -14.05 -8.26 -7.03
C ARG A 138 -15.57 -8.32 -7.03
N LYS A 139 -16.18 -8.96 -6.02
CA LYS A 139 -17.63 -9.03 -5.89
C LYS A 139 -18.28 -7.72 -5.46
N SER A 140 -17.51 -6.81 -4.90
CA SER A 140 -18.00 -5.52 -4.40
C SER A 140 -17.99 -4.41 -5.47
N GLU A 141 -17.41 -4.71 -6.64
CA GLU A 141 -17.35 -3.77 -7.78
C GLU A 141 -18.71 -3.62 -8.48
#